data_962159f1ae669ae7f3109b39fc402fcf
#
_entry.id   962159f1ae669ae7f3109b39fc402fcf
#
_cell.length_a   1.000
_cell.length_b   1.000
_cell.length_c   1.000
_cell.angle_alpha   90.00
_cell.angle_beta   90.00
_cell.angle_gamma   90.00
#
_symmetry.space_group_name_H-M   'P 1'
#
loop_
_entity.id
_entity.type
_entity.pdbx_description
1 polymer ?
#
loop_
_entity_poly.entity_id
_entity_poly.type
_entity_poly.pdbx_seq_one_letter_code
_entity_poly.pdbx_strand_id
1 'polypeptide(L)'
;MVNQGGVEMRIAIIEDDEITRLELSKLLNTQGYETVLLTDFGNLTDELKQYSIELVLLDINLPYENGYEVCRKIKQVMPVPIIFVTSRDTNADELKSIQVGGIDFITKPYDTLILLEKIKRALQLSNPNNFRELVKKDCTLDLHLSILKYQEKSIELTRNEFRILYYFFMNEDK
;
A
#
# COMPACT_ATOMS: atom_id res chain seq x y z
N MET A 1 -21.16 -10.84 -11.61
CA MET A 1 -19.98 -11.68 -11.86
C MET A 1 -19.17 -11.67 -10.59
N VAL A 2 -18.89 -12.82 -10.08
CA VAL A 2 -18.58 -13.07 -8.67
C VAL A 2 -17.16 -12.65 -8.37
N ASN A 3 -17.01 -11.67 -7.48
CA ASN A 3 -15.74 -11.24 -6.90
C ASN A 3 -15.24 -12.38 -5.99
N GLN A 4 -14.25 -13.12 -6.42
CA GLN A 4 -13.65 -14.19 -5.61
C GLN A 4 -12.63 -13.55 -4.68
N GLY A 5 -13.05 -13.31 -3.41
CA GLY A 5 -12.22 -13.39 -2.19
C GLY A 5 -10.82 -12.79 -2.14
N GLY A 6 -10.50 -11.78 -2.95
CA GLY A 6 -9.29 -10.98 -2.74
C GLY A 6 -9.55 -9.98 -1.63
N VAL A 7 -8.70 -9.92 -0.62
CA VAL A 7 -8.72 -8.85 0.38
C VAL A 7 -8.52 -7.54 -0.37
N GLU A 8 -9.59 -6.73 -0.48
CA GLU A 8 -9.52 -5.41 -1.09
C GLU A 8 -8.62 -4.54 -0.22
N MET A 9 -7.42 -4.24 -0.71
CA MET A 9 -6.47 -3.39 0.02
C MET A 9 -6.89 -1.94 -0.09
N ARG A 10 -7.21 -1.33 1.07
CA ARG A 10 -7.62 0.06 1.17
C ARG A 10 -6.45 0.97 1.44
N ILE A 11 -6.33 2.00 0.61
CA ILE A 11 -5.33 3.04 0.74
C ILE A 11 -6.04 4.36 1.06
N ALA A 12 -5.73 4.93 2.21
CA ALA A 12 -6.21 6.27 2.55
C ALA A 12 -5.35 7.33 1.86
N ILE A 13 -5.99 8.35 1.30
CA ILE A 13 -5.33 9.51 0.67
C ILE A 13 -5.70 10.75 1.46
N ILE A 14 -4.68 11.42 2.03
CA ILE A 14 -4.77 12.67 2.77
C ILE A 14 -4.00 13.72 1.98
N GLU A 15 -4.72 14.48 1.18
CA GLU A 15 -4.22 15.46 0.21
C GLU A 15 -5.24 16.58 0.12
N ASP A 16 -4.84 17.84 0.26
CA ASP A 16 -5.75 18.98 0.20
C ASP A 16 -6.07 19.41 -1.24
N ASP A 17 -5.13 19.27 -2.16
CA ASP A 17 -5.38 19.53 -3.57
C ASP A 17 -6.33 18.48 -4.17
N GLU A 18 -7.52 18.90 -4.55
CA GLU A 18 -8.57 18.01 -5.06
C GLU A 18 -8.16 17.30 -6.34
N ILE A 19 -7.46 17.98 -7.23
CA ILE A 19 -7.04 17.41 -8.52
C ILE A 19 -6.04 16.29 -8.26
N THR A 20 -5.01 16.54 -7.49
CA THR A 20 -3.98 15.56 -7.10
C THR A 20 -4.61 14.37 -6.37
N ARG A 21 -5.53 14.63 -5.44
CA ARG A 21 -6.24 13.58 -4.69
C ARG A 21 -7.04 12.65 -5.59
N LEU A 22 -7.79 13.22 -6.57
CA LEU A 22 -8.59 12.45 -7.51
C LEU A 22 -7.72 11.68 -8.52
N GLU A 23 -6.62 12.26 -8.99
CA GLU A 23 -5.67 11.59 -9.87
C GLU A 23 -5.02 10.38 -9.18
N LEU A 24 -4.58 10.54 -7.94
CA LEU A 24 -4.04 9.44 -7.11
C LEU A 24 -5.09 8.34 -6.94
N SER A 25 -6.31 8.71 -6.58
CA SER A 25 -7.40 7.75 -6.41
C SER A 25 -7.68 6.97 -7.70
N LYS A 26 -7.81 7.67 -8.82
CA LYS A 26 -8.01 7.03 -10.12
C LYS A 26 -6.90 6.06 -10.48
N LEU A 27 -5.64 6.50 -10.28
CA LEU A 27 -4.47 5.66 -10.52
C LEU A 27 -4.54 4.37 -9.69
N LEU A 28 -4.75 4.49 -8.38
CA LEU A 28 -4.75 3.35 -7.47
C LEU A 28 -5.93 2.40 -7.73
N ASN A 29 -7.11 2.94 -8.02
CA ASN A 29 -8.27 2.13 -8.37
C ASN A 29 -8.03 1.32 -9.66
N THR A 30 -7.31 1.85 -10.66
CA THR A 30 -6.93 1.09 -11.87
C THR A 30 -5.94 -0.03 -11.57
N GLN A 31 -5.21 0.04 -10.46
CA GLN A 31 -4.30 -1.01 -9.99
C GLN A 31 -4.97 -2.04 -9.05
N GLY A 32 -6.29 -1.91 -8.82
CA GLY A 32 -7.07 -2.83 -7.99
C GLY A 32 -7.06 -2.52 -6.50
N TYR A 33 -6.57 -1.34 -6.09
CA TYR A 33 -6.69 -0.86 -4.71
C TYR A 33 -8.03 -0.14 -4.52
N GLU A 34 -8.63 -0.27 -3.34
CA GLU A 34 -9.73 0.59 -2.91
C GLU A 34 -9.16 1.85 -2.26
N THR A 35 -9.70 3.03 -2.60
CA THR A 35 -9.20 4.29 -2.04
C THR A 35 -10.22 4.96 -1.12
N VAL A 36 -9.75 5.44 0.03
CA VAL A 36 -10.53 6.25 0.98
C VAL A 36 -9.96 7.67 0.95
N LEU A 37 -10.78 8.63 0.48
CA LEU A 37 -10.40 10.03 0.37
C LEU A 37 -10.80 10.76 1.64
N LEU A 38 -9.82 11.19 2.44
CA LEU A 38 -10.04 11.91 3.68
C LEU A 38 -9.94 13.40 3.45
N THR A 39 -11.04 14.12 3.68
CA THR A 39 -11.15 15.57 3.45
C THR A 39 -11.49 16.36 4.69
N ASP A 40 -11.93 15.72 5.77
CA ASP A 40 -12.10 16.36 7.08
C ASP A 40 -10.78 16.38 7.85
N PHE A 41 -9.93 17.35 7.53
CA PHE A 41 -8.61 17.50 8.15
C PHE A 41 -8.67 17.77 9.67
N GLY A 42 -9.83 18.12 10.23
CA GLY A 42 -10.03 18.30 11.66
C GLY A 42 -10.24 16.99 12.43
N ASN A 43 -10.63 15.90 11.74
CA ASN A 43 -11.05 14.64 12.37
C ASN A 43 -10.43 13.38 11.71
N LEU A 44 -9.27 13.52 11.09
CA LEU A 44 -8.62 12.47 10.29
C LEU A 44 -8.46 11.13 11.04
N THR A 45 -8.04 11.16 12.30
CA THR A 45 -7.77 9.93 13.06
C THR A 45 -9.03 9.14 13.37
N ASP A 46 -10.14 9.82 13.64
CA ASP A 46 -11.41 9.13 13.94
C ASP A 46 -12.10 8.67 12.66
N GLU A 47 -11.94 9.40 11.57
CA GLU A 47 -12.40 8.96 10.25
C GLU A 47 -11.62 7.72 9.78
N LEU A 48 -10.28 7.71 9.91
CA LEU A 48 -9.44 6.56 9.56
C LEU A 48 -9.83 5.28 10.31
N LYS A 49 -10.22 5.39 11.60
CA LYS A 49 -10.61 4.21 12.40
C LYS A 49 -11.89 3.53 11.90
N GLN A 50 -12.70 4.20 11.10
CA GLN A 50 -13.94 3.64 10.54
C GLN A 50 -13.66 2.67 9.39
N TYR A 51 -12.44 2.69 8.86
CA TYR A 51 -12.02 1.86 7.73
C TYR A 51 -10.87 0.93 8.12
N SER A 52 -10.83 -0.25 7.51
CA SER A 52 -9.65 -1.11 7.55
C SER A 52 -8.64 -0.58 6.53
N ILE A 53 -7.72 0.29 6.95
CA ILE A 53 -6.71 0.91 6.09
C ILE A 53 -5.41 0.14 6.19
N GLU A 54 -4.84 -0.24 5.04
CA GLU A 54 -3.55 -0.94 4.93
C GLU A 54 -2.38 -0.02 4.63
N LEU A 55 -2.64 1.18 4.08
CA LEU A 55 -1.61 2.19 3.77
C LEU A 55 -2.22 3.58 3.79
N VAL A 56 -1.44 4.57 4.20
CA VAL A 56 -1.79 6.00 4.10
C VAL A 56 -0.80 6.69 3.16
N LEU A 57 -1.32 7.40 2.15
CA LEU A 57 -0.60 8.41 1.39
C LEU A 57 -0.93 9.77 2.00
N LEU A 58 0.11 10.52 2.41
CA LEU A 58 -0.04 11.71 3.22
C LEU A 58 0.77 12.88 2.64
N ASP A 59 0.10 13.99 2.32
CA ASP A 59 0.84 15.23 2.05
C ASP A 59 1.31 15.88 3.36
N ILE A 60 2.45 16.55 3.28
CA ILE A 60 2.99 17.34 4.39
C ILE A 60 2.30 18.69 4.47
N ASN A 61 1.94 19.29 3.34
CA ASN A 61 1.37 20.63 3.25
C ASN A 61 -0.16 20.58 3.34
N LEU A 62 -0.69 20.35 4.53
CA LEU A 62 -2.13 20.36 4.77
C LEU A 62 -2.58 21.72 5.36
N PRO A 63 -3.85 22.13 5.15
CA PRO A 63 -4.31 23.50 5.44
C PRO A 63 -4.39 23.84 6.93
N TYR A 64 -4.66 22.87 7.80
CA TYR A 64 -4.89 23.11 9.23
C TYR A 64 -3.78 22.57 10.13
N GLU A 65 -3.05 21.57 9.67
CA GLU A 65 -2.01 20.90 10.44
C GLU A 65 -0.92 20.37 9.52
N ASN A 66 0.30 20.42 9.96
CA ASN A 66 1.42 19.85 9.18
C ASN A 66 1.32 18.33 9.14
N GLY A 67 1.51 17.73 7.96
CA GLY A 67 1.43 16.27 7.76
C GLY A 67 2.34 15.45 8.68
N TYR A 68 3.45 16.02 9.19
CA TYR A 68 4.28 15.34 10.18
C TYR A 68 3.55 15.14 11.51
N GLU A 69 2.75 16.12 11.95
CA GLU A 69 1.94 16.00 13.17
C GLU A 69 0.79 15.00 12.94
N VAL A 70 0.15 15.07 11.77
CA VAL A 70 -0.87 14.08 11.35
C VAL A 70 -0.29 12.67 11.38
N CYS A 71 0.92 12.46 10.83
CA CYS A 71 1.60 11.17 10.87
C CYS A 71 1.78 10.66 12.31
N ARG A 72 2.26 11.51 13.24
CA ARG A 72 2.43 11.13 14.63
C ARG A 72 1.10 10.71 15.28
N LYS A 73 0.02 11.47 15.04
CA LYS A 73 -1.31 11.15 15.56
C LYS A 73 -1.83 9.82 15.02
N ILE A 74 -1.69 9.58 13.71
CA ILE A 74 -2.08 8.31 13.11
C ILE A 74 -1.31 7.16 13.73
N LYS A 75 0.02 7.29 13.88
CA LYS A 75 0.88 6.25 14.46
C LYS A 75 0.59 5.93 15.92
N GLN A 76 0.00 6.87 16.68
CA GLN A 76 -0.43 6.62 18.05
C GLN A 76 -1.69 5.77 18.14
N VAL A 77 -2.55 5.78 17.11
CA VAL A 77 -3.85 5.09 17.12
C VAL A 77 -3.89 3.84 16.25
N MET A 78 -3.01 3.73 15.26
CA MET A 78 -2.97 2.56 14.38
C MET A 78 -1.57 2.32 13.78
N PRO A 79 -1.13 1.05 13.67
CA PRO A 79 0.19 0.68 13.15
C PRO A 79 0.20 0.61 11.61
N VAL A 80 -0.45 1.56 10.92
CA VAL A 80 -0.53 1.57 9.46
C VAL A 80 0.72 2.19 8.84
N PRO A 81 1.27 1.66 7.72
CA PRO A 81 2.36 2.30 6.99
C PRO A 81 1.92 3.63 6.39
N ILE A 82 2.82 4.61 6.41
CA ILE A 82 2.57 5.95 5.86
C ILE A 82 3.67 6.29 4.88
N ILE A 83 3.29 6.62 3.64
CA ILE A 83 4.18 7.18 2.62
C ILE A 83 3.84 8.66 2.47
N PHE A 84 4.84 9.52 2.63
CA PHE A 84 4.66 10.94 2.34
C PHE A 84 4.73 11.20 0.82
N VAL A 85 3.74 11.93 0.30
CA VAL A 85 3.66 12.34 -1.12
C VAL A 85 3.50 13.85 -1.15
N THR A 86 4.58 14.60 -1.39
CA THR A 86 4.61 16.04 -1.16
C THR A 86 5.44 16.79 -2.17
N SER A 87 5.22 18.11 -2.29
CA SER A 87 6.05 19.01 -3.09
C SER A 87 7.36 19.44 -2.39
N ARG A 88 7.57 19.05 -1.13
CA ARG A 88 8.86 19.27 -0.45
C ARG A 88 9.89 18.28 -0.96
N ASP A 89 11.11 18.73 -1.18
CA ASP A 89 12.17 17.97 -1.86
C ASP A 89 13.52 18.03 -1.15
N THR A 90 13.56 18.56 0.09
CA THR A 90 14.83 18.65 0.82
C THR A 90 15.17 17.34 1.54
N ASN A 91 16.47 17.03 1.63
CA ASN A 91 16.95 15.90 2.43
C ASN A 91 16.51 15.99 3.91
N ALA A 92 16.32 17.21 4.40
CA ALA A 92 15.82 17.45 5.78
C ALA A 92 14.35 17.03 5.92
N ASP A 93 13.51 17.27 4.92
CA ASP A 93 12.12 16.84 4.91
C ASP A 93 12.01 15.31 4.81
N GLU A 94 12.81 14.67 3.95
CA GLU A 94 12.88 13.22 3.86
C GLU A 94 13.30 12.58 5.19
N LEU A 95 14.40 13.06 5.80
CA LEU A 95 14.86 12.59 7.10
C LEU A 95 13.80 12.75 8.19
N LYS A 96 13.13 13.92 8.21
CA LYS A 96 12.06 14.20 9.17
C LYS A 96 10.87 13.26 8.98
N SER A 97 10.49 12.94 7.74
CA SER A 97 9.38 12.02 7.44
C SER A 97 9.64 10.63 8.04
N ILE A 98 10.86 10.14 7.95
CA ILE A 98 11.28 8.85 8.55
C ILE A 98 11.26 8.96 10.09
N GLN A 99 11.79 10.04 10.66
CA GLN A 99 11.83 10.25 12.12
C GLN A 99 10.44 10.29 12.77
N VAL A 100 9.42 10.79 12.08
CA VAL A 100 8.03 10.81 12.59
C VAL A 100 7.28 9.51 12.41
N GLY A 101 7.90 8.51 11.78
CA GLY A 101 7.33 7.18 11.60
C GLY A 101 6.77 6.90 10.20
N GLY A 102 7.00 7.78 9.22
CA GLY A 102 6.80 7.45 7.81
C GLY A 102 7.76 6.34 7.38
N ILE A 103 7.31 5.48 6.49
CA ILE A 103 8.15 4.37 5.99
C ILE A 103 8.83 4.70 4.67
N ASP A 104 8.31 5.69 3.95
CA ASP A 104 8.88 6.15 2.68
C ASP A 104 8.42 7.59 2.39
N PHE A 105 9.04 8.17 1.37
CA PHE A 105 8.84 9.55 0.95
C PHE A 105 8.92 9.63 -0.59
N ILE A 106 8.07 10.45 -1.20
CA ILE A 106 8.10 10.71 -2.63
C ILE A 106 7.77 12.17 -2.93
N THR A 107 8.59 12.79 -3.78
CA THR A 107 8.46 14.20 -4.16
C THR A 107 7.59 14.36 -5.41
N LYS A 108 6.66 15.31 -5.39
CA LYS A 108 5.88 15.74 -6.55
C LYS A 108 6.73 16.71 -7.43
N PRO A 109 6.71 16.59 -8.76
CA PRO A 109 6.06 15.56 -9.55
C PRO A 109 6.81 14.22 -9.47
N TYR A 110 6.10 13.11 -9.38
CA TYR A 110 6.68 11.77 -9.26
C TYR A 110 6.43 10.92 -10.51
N ASP A 111 7.30 9.95 -10.71
CA ASP A 111 7.06 8.86 -11.64
C ASP A 111 6.02 7.90 -11.05
N THR A 112 4.96 7.63 -11.82
CA THR A 112 3.86 6.76 -11.43
C THR A 112 4.33 5.34 -11.08
N LEU A 113 5.29 4.79 -11.83
CA LEU A 113 5.82 3.45 -11.58
C LEU A 113 6.60 3.41 -10.27
N ILE A 114 7.36 4.45 -9.96
CA ILE A 114 8.09 4.56 -8.69
C ILE A 114 7.12 4.64 -7.52
N LEU A 115 6.04 5.43 -7.63
CA LEU A 115 5.01 5.51 -6.59
C LEU A 115 4.38 4.13 -6.35
N LEU A 116 3.97 3.43 -7.41
CA LEU A 116 3.34 2.12 -7.31
C LEU A 116 4.27 1.07 -6.68
N GLU A 117 5.56 1.07 -7.04
CA GLU A 117 6.54 0.16 -6.42
C GLU A 117 6.76 0.46 -4.93
N LYS A 118 6.79 1.74 -4.52
CA LYS A 118 6.87 2.13 -3.11
C LYS A 118 5.63 1.68 -2.33
N ILE A 119 4.44 1.86 -2.89
CA ILE A 119 3.18 1.39 -2.30
C ILE A 119 3.19 -0.12 -2.12
N LYS A 120 3.53 -0.87 -3.17
CA LYS A 120 3.61 -2.33 -3.13
C LYS A 120 4.57 -2.82 -2.05
N ARG A 121 5.77 -2.25 -1.99
CA ARG A 121 6.77 -2.56 -0.96
C ARG A 121 6.26 -2.27 0.45
N ALA A 122 5.60 -1.13 0.64
CA ALA A 122 5.03 -0.73 1.92
C ALA A 122 3.99 -1.73 2.42
N LEU A 123 3.06 -2.13 1.55
CA LEU A 123 2.03 -3.10 1.85
C LEU A 123 2.63 -4.49 2.16
N GLN A 124 3.67 -4.92 1.45
CA GLN A 124 4.37 -6.17 1.71
C GLN A 124 5.03 -6.20 3.08
N LEU A 125 5.69 -5.10 3.48
CA LEU A 125 6.37 -5.00 4.77
C LEU A 125 5.38 -4.99 5.95
N SER A 126 4.21 -4.39 5.76
CA SER A 126 3.20 -4.22 6.81
C SER A 126 2.32 -5.44 7.00
N ASN A 127 2.14 -6.22 5.96
CA ASN A 127 1.30 -7.41 6.01
C ASN A 127 1.97 -8.56 5.24
N PRO A 128 3.07 -9.10 5.76
CA PRO A 128 3.84 -10.14 5.09
C PRO A 128 3.00 -11.38 4.76
N ASN A 129 1.90 -11.61 5.49
CA ASN A 129 1.00 -12.72 5.24
C ASN A 129 0.11 -12.52 3.99
N ASN A 130 -0.29 -11.29 3.66
CA ASN A 130 -1.14 -11.01 2.50
C ASN A 130 -0.40 -11.13 1.16
N PHE A 131 0.94 -10.96 1.17
CA PHE A 131 1.80 -11.11 -0.01
C PHE A 131 2.65 -12.38 0.04
N ARG A 132 2.45 -13.19 1.07
CA ARG A 132 3.23 -14.39 1.26
C ARG A 132 2.76 -15.52 0.38
N GLU A 133 1.49 -15.53 0.03
CA GLU A 133 0.87 -16.64 -0.66
C GLU A 133 0.01 -16.16 -1.83
N LEU A 134 0.21 -16.77 -2.99
CA LEU A 134 -0.73 -16.68 -4.11
C LEU A 134 -1.60 -17.94 -4.07
N VAL A 135 -2.92 -17.75 -3.99
CA VAL A 135 -3.87 -18.87 -3.92
C VAL A 135 -4.62 -18.96 -5.24
N LYS A 136 -4.60 -20.16 -5.87
CA LYS A 136 -5.39 -20.47 -7.04
C LYS A 136 -6.02 -21.85 -6.90
N LYS A 137 -7.37 -21.89 -6.90
CA LYS A 137 -8.13 -23.11 -6.65
C LYS A 137 -7.61 -23.76 -5.35
N ASP A 138 -7.14 -25.00 -5.46
CA ASP A 138 -6.60 -25.77 -4.33
C ASP A 138 -5.08 -25.63 -4.15
N CYS A 139 -4.44 -24.73 -4.92
CA CYS A 139 -3.01 -24.50 -4.89
C CYS A 139 -2.67 -23.19 -4.20
N THR A 140 -1.69 -23.21 -3.32
CA THR A 140 -1.11 -22.02 -2.67
C THR A 140 0.38 -21.98 -2.94
N LEU A 141 0.86 -20.91 -3.58
CA LEU A 141 2.28 -20.67 -3.80
C LEU A 141 2.79 -19.69 -2.72
N ASP A 142 3.61 -20.20 -1.79
CA ASP A 142 4.30 -19.36 -0.80
C ASP A 142 5.48 -18.64 -1.49
N LEU A 143 5.36 -17.32 -1.60
CA LEU A 143 6.34 -16.48 -2.31
C LEU A 143 7.63 -16.26 -1.53
N HIS A 144 7.61 -16.48 -0.23
CA HIS A 144 8.77 -16.28 0.63
C HIS A 144 9.59 -17.55 0.79
N LEU A 145 8.92 -18.68 0.96
CA LEU A 145 9.57 -19.96 1.15
C LEU A 145 9.80 -20.72 -0.16
N SER A 146 9.25 -20.23 -1.28
CA SER A 146 9.25 -20.94 -2.59
C SER A 146 8.63 -22.34 -2.46
N ILE A 147 7.53 -22.44 -1.73
CA ILE A 147 6.80 -23.68 -1.52
C ILE A 147 5.46 -23.64 -2.25
N LEU A 148 5.16 -24.69 -3.01
CA LEU A 148 3.83 -24.95 -3.55
C LEU A 148 3.09 -25.89 -2.59
N LYS A 149 1.91 -25.46 -2.11
CA LYS A 149 0.99 -26.26 -1.31
C LYS A 149 -0.19 -26.68 -2.17
N TYR A 150 -0.56 -27.94 -2.14
CA TYR A 150 -1.74 -28.50 -2.77
C TYR A 150 -2.38 -29.51 -1.82
N GLN A 151 -3.59 -29.21 -1.33
CA GLN A 151 -4.24 -29.96 -0.26
C GLN A 151 -3.34 -30.07 0.98
N GLU A 152 -3.01 -31.30 1.41
CA GLU A 152 -2.12 -31.53 2.56
C GLU A 152 -0.63 -31.71 2.19
N LYS A 153 -0.31 -31.57 0.89
CA LYS A 153 1.07 -31.74 0.39
C LYS A 153 1.74 -30.39 0.17
N SER A 154 3.01 -30.32 0.51
CA SER A 154 3.88 -29.18 0.23
C SER A 154 5.14 -29.64 -0.51
N ILE A 155 5.57 -28.86 -1.49
CA ILE A 155 6.74 -29.13 -2.31
C ILE A 155 7.60 -27.88 -2.35
N GLU A 156 8.87 -27.99 -1.97
CA GLU A 156 9.86 -26.94 -2.17
C GLU A 156 10.22 -26.84 -3.65
N LEU A 157 10.20 -25.63 -4.17
CA LEU A 157 10.46 -25.35 -5.57
C LEU A 157 11.90 -24.86 -5.76
N THR A 158 12.54 -25.36 -6.81
CA THR A 158 13.76 -24.75 -7.32
C THR A 158 13.47 -23.34 -7.84
N ARG A 159 14.49 -22.50 -7.98
CA ARG A 159 14.36 -21.13 -8.50
C ARG A 159 13.65 -21.05 -9.85
N ASN A 160 13.89 -22.00 -10.74
CA ASN A 160 13.27 -22.02 -12.07
C ASN A 160 11.80 -22.46 -12.01
N GLU A 161 11.48 -23.49 -11.23
CA GLU A 161 10.10 -23.93 -11.01
C GLU A 161 9.25 -22.85 -10.37
N PHE A 162 9.80 -22.15 -9.36
CA PHE A 162 9.14 -21.02 -8.74
C PHE A 162 8.81 -19.91 -9.75
N ARG A 163 9.78 -19.51 -10.61
CA ARG A 163 9.56 -18.48 -11.63
C ARG A 163 8.48 -18.85 -12.63
N ILE A 164 8.45 -20.10 -13.06
CA ILE A 164 7.44 -20.62 -13.98
C ILE A 164 6.06 -20.58 -13.32
N LEU A 165 5.94 -21.13 -12.11
CA LEU A 165 4.66 -21.15 -11.38
C LEU A 165 4.18 -19.74 -11.03
N TYR A 166 5.08 -18.86 -10.58
CA TYR A 166 4.74 -17.47 -10.34
C TYR A 166 4.15 -16.79 -11.58
N TYR A 167 4.76 -17.01 -12.75
CA TYR A 167 4.24 -16.50 -14.02
C TYR A 167 2.83 -17.04 -14.31
N PHE A 168 2.56 -18.33 -14.11
CA PHE A 168 1.24 -18.91 -14.28
C PHE A 168 0.21 -18.40 -13.26
N PHE A 169 0.63 -18.17 -12.01
CA PHE A 169 -0.26 -17.60 -11.00
C PHE A 169 -0.64 -16.15 -11.32
N MET A 170 0.22 -15.39 -11.98
CA MET A 170 -0.01 -14.00 -12.33
C MET A 170 -0.71 -13.77 -13.67
N ASN A 171 -0.76 -14.78 -14.57
CA ASN A 171 -1.29 -14.67 -15.94
C ASN A 171 -2.30 -15.77 -16.23
N GLU A 172 -3.55 -15.58 -15.80
CA GLU A 172 -4.57 -16.64 -15.92
C GLU A 172 -5.36 -16.64 -17.24
N ASP A 173 -5.33 -15.58 -18.03
CA ASP A 173 -6.21 -15.41 -19.20
C ASP A 173 -5.49 -14.93 -20.48
N LYS A 174 -4.44 -15.65 -20.88
CA LYS A 174 -3.89 -15.48 -22.24
C LYS A 174 -3.60 -16.82 -22.90
#